data_0318f5d89c8319798e049f0386b6ffa4
#
_entry.id   0318f5d89c8319798e049f0386b6ffa4
#
_cell.length_a   1.000
_cell.length_b   1.000
_cell.length_c   1.000
_cell.angle_alpha   90.00
_cell.angle_beta   90.00
_cell.angle_gamma   90.00
#
_symmetry.space_group_name_H-M   'P 1'
#
loop_
_entity.id
_entity.type
_entity.pdbx_description
1 polymer ?
#
loop_
_entity_poly.entity_id
_entity_poly.type
_entity_poly.pdbx_seq_one_letter_code
_entity_poly.pdbx_strand_id
1 'polypeptide(L)'
;MTSSTSVAMTTYPASFASDPLIARVAANLALVRARIATSAAAPERVRVVAVTKTFGLEEVLAAAAVGLGDVGENYVDELESKRARISSTTLRWHYLGALQTNKIARICKCADVIGGVSRVRELERIAACHTEAVIYLQVDFTGANGRNGASPSTIDELAARARSLELNLRGLMCVAAPGEQAAREAFSATTRLADALGLEERSMGMTEDLEIACELGSTEVRVGRALFGPRVSPSTLA
;
A
#
# COMPACT_ATOMS: atom_id res chain seq x y z
N MET A 1 34.43 12.32 13.60
CA MET A 1 33.30 12.46 14.53
C MET A 1 32.11 11.84 13.85
N THR A 2 31.86 10.58 14.13
CA THR A 2 30.76 9.80 13.54
C THR A 2 29.53 9.96 14.44
N SER A 3 28.54 10.71 13.97
CA SER A 3 27.26 10.89 14.66
C SER A 3 26.42 9.62 14.46
N SER A 4 26.36 8.78 15.49
CA SER A 4 25.43 7.64 15.57
C SER A 4 24.05 8.17 15.90
N THR A 5 23.17 8.21 14.89
CA THR A 5 21.76 8.53 15.09
C THR A 5 21.08 7.31 15.71
N SER A 6 20.91 7.32 17.01
CA SER A 6 20.11 6.34 17.76
C SER A 6 18.65 6.51 17.36
N VAL A 7 18.13 5.56 16.61
CA VAL A 7 16.69 5.44 16.35
C VAL A 7 16.03 5.07 17.68
N ALA A 8 15.30 5.99 18.27
CA ALA A 8 14.51 5.74 19.45
C ALA A 8 13.46 4.66 19.14
N MET A 9 13.63 3.46 19.72
CA MET A 9 12.60 2.43 19.72
C MET A 9 11.40 2.95 20.52
N THR A 10 10.35 3.33 19.79
CA THR A 10 9.06 3.69 20.40
C THR A 10 8.47 2.42 21.00
N THR A 11 8.46 2.33 22.33
CA THR A 11 7.86 1.21 23.08
C THR A 11 6.33 1.33 22.97
N TYR A 12 5.74 0.48 22.15
CA TYR A 12 4.30 0.23 22.19
C TYR A 12 3.98 -0.49 23.52
N PRO A 13 2.84 -0.18 24.17
CA PRO A 13 2.43 -0.97 25.33
C PRO A 13 2.25 -2.42 24.88
N ALA A 14 3.02 -3.32 25.48
CA ALA A 14 3.13 -4.74 25.13
C ALA A 14 1.85 -5.57 25.32
N SER A 15 0.71 -4.93 25.59
CA SER A 15 -0.53 -5.60 26.02
C SER A 15 -1.55 -5.87 24.89
N PHE A 16 -1.29 -5.50 23.63
CA PHE A 16 -2.32 -5.58 22.58
C PHE A 16 -2.07 -6.61 21.46
N ALA A 17 -0.81 -6.98 21.19
CA ALA A 17 -0.54 -8.11 20.31
C ALA A 17 0.12 -9.23 21.10
N SER A 18 -0.36 -10.47 20.94
CA SER A 18 0.22 -11.61 21.64
C SER A 18 1.63 -11.89 21.12
N ASP A 19 2.57 -12.27 22.02
CA ASP A 19 3.94 -12.65 21.63
C ASP A 19 3.97 -13.71 20.51
N PRO A 20 3.10 -14.74 20.46
CA PRO A 20 3.04 -15.68 19.35
C PRO A 20 2.66 -15.05 18.01
N LEU A 21 1.79 -14.03 17.99
CA LEU A 21 1.44 -13.30 16.77
C LEU A 21 2.63 -12.51 16.28
N ILE A 22 3.30 -11.77 17.15
CA ILE A 22 4.51 -11.00 16.80
C ILE A 22 5.59 -11.92 16.24
N ALA A 23 5.87 -13.05 16.92
CA ALA A 23 6.87 -14.03 16.47
C ALA A 23 6.52 -14.60 15.09
N ARG A 24 5.25 -14.92 14.83
CA ARG A 24 4.78 -15.39 13.52
C ARG A 24 4.94 -14.32 12.44
N VAL A 25 4.55 -13.09 12.73
CA VAL A 25 4.69 -11.98 11.77
C VAL A 25 6.16 -11.68 11.48
N ALA A 26 7.04 -11.75 12.49
CA ALA A 26 8.48 -11.59 12.32
C ALA A 26 9.08 -12.67 11.39
N ALA A 27 8.74 -13.94 11.61
CA ALA A 27 9.19 -15.05 10.77
C ALA A 27 8.69 -14.89 9.33
N ASN A 28 7.41 -14.55 9.15
CA ASN A 28 6.82 -14.33 7.83
C ASN A 28 7.42 -13.11 7.12
N LEU A 29 7.69 -12.03 7.84
CA LEU A 29 8.37 -10.86 7.28
C LEU A 29 9.78 -11.18 6.82
N ALA A 30 10.53 -12.01 7.56
CA ALA A 30 11.85 -12.48 7.14
C ALA A 30 11.78 -13.23 5.79
N LEU A 31 10.77 -14.09 5.60
CA LEU A 31 10.54 -14.78 4.32
C LEU A 31 10.19 -13.79 3.19
N VAL A 32 9.32 -12.81 3.44
CA VAL A 32 8.97 -11.77 2.46
C VAL A 32 10.23 -10.98 2.07
N ARG A 33 11.03 -10.56 3.04
CA ARG A 33 12.28 -9.83 2.79
C ARG A 33 13.31 -10.66 2.02
N ALA A 34 13.41 -11.96 2.29
CA ALA A 34 14.28 -12.86 1.54
C ALA A 34 13.87 -12.94 0.06
N ARG A 35 12.57 -13.04 -0.23
CA ARG A 35 12.02 -13.01 -1.60
C ARG A 35 12.32 -11.68 -2.29
N ILE A 36 12.17 -10.55 -1.62
CA ILE A 36 12.54 -9.23 -2.15
C ILE A 36 14.05 -9.17 -2.45
N ALA A 37 14.88 -9.65 -1.52
CA ALA A 37 16.33 -9.61 -1.64
C ALA A 37 16.86 -10.42 -2.84
N THR A 38 16.18 -11.49 -3.22
CA THR A 38 16.56 -12.32 -4.39
C THR A 38 16.04 -11.80 -5.72
N SER A 39 15.04 -10.90 -5.72
CA SER A 39 14.33 -10.49 -6.94
C SER A 39 14.51 -9.01 -7.29
N ALA A 40 14.72 -8.13 -6.32
CA ALA A 40 14.87 -6.70 -6.55
C ALA A 40 16.32 -6.31 -6.83
N ALA A 41 16.53 -5.38 -7.78
CA ALA A 41 17.85 -4.80 -8.03
C ALA A 41 18.36 -3.93 -6.87
N ALA A 42 17.45 -3.32 -6.09
CA ALA A 42 17.74 -2.51 -4.92
C ALA A 42 16.76 -2.87 -3.79
N PRO A 43 16.96 -4.01 -3.10
CA PRO A 43 16.02 -4.54 -2.11
C PRO A 43 15.73 -3.59 -0.96
N GLU A 44 16.72 -2.78 -0.55
CA GLU A 44 16.62 -1.79 0.53
C GLU A 44 15.64 -0.64 0.18
N ARG A 45 15.34 -0.44 -1.09
CA ARG A 45 14.40 0.58 -1.57
C ARG A 45 12.95 0.08 -1.66
N VAL A 46 12.74 -1.23 -1.49
CA VAL A 46 11.40 -1.83 -1.58
C VAL A 46 10.72 -1.79 -0.22
N ARG A 47 9.70 -0.96 -0.09
CA ARG A 47 8.86 -0.91 1.10
C ARG A 47 7.88 -2.07 1.14
N VAL A 48 7.59 -2.53 2.35
CA VAL A 48 6.57 -3.55 2.62
C VAL A 48 5.39 -2.89 3.31
N VAL A 49 4.26 -2.81 2.63
CA VAL A 49 2.99 -2.37 3.22
C VAL A 49 2.26 -3.58 3.77
N ALA A 50 2.04 -3.60 5.09
CA ALA A 50 1.26 -4.63 5.77
C ALA A 50 -0.24 -4.40 5.52
N VAL A 51 -0.86 -5.22 4.67
CA VAL A 51 -2.29 -5.07 4.34
C VAL A 51 -3.13 -5.76 5.39
N THR A 52 -3.73 -4.95 6.25
CA THR A 52 -4.48 -5.39 7.45
C THR A 52 -6.00 -5.36 7.26
N LYS A 53 -6.50 -5.17 6.03
CA LYS A 53 -7.93 -5.24 5.73
C LYS A 53 -8.54 -6.56 6.21
N THR A 54 -9.68 -6.49 6.89
CA THR A 54 -10.40 -7.63 7.49
C THR A 54 -9.65 -8.35 8.62
N PHE A 55 -8.50 -7.88 9.04
CA PHE A 55 -7.82 -8.30 10.26
C PHE A 55 -8.13 -7.31 11.40
N GLY A 56 -7.80 -7.70 12.62
CA GLY A 56 -8.00 -6.88 13.80
C GLY A 56 -6.92 -5.82 14.02
N LEU A 57 -7.01 -5.16 15.16
CA LEU A 57 -6.02 -4.19 15.60
C LEU A 57 -4.70 -4.88 15.99
N GLU A 58 -4.77 -6.12 16.45
CA GLU A 58 -3.60 -6.90 16.87
C GLU A 58 -2.61 -7.11 15.74
N GLU A 59 -3.09 -7.33 14.50
CA GLU A 59 -2.22 -7.48 13.34
C GLU A 59 -1.51 -6.17 12.97
N VAL A 60 -2.18 -5.03 13.13
CA VAL A 60 -1.54 -3.71 12.94
C VAL A 60 -0.43 -3.50 13.96
N LEU A 61 -0.69 -3.81 15.22
CA LEU A 61 0.28 -3.70 16.31
C LEU A 61 1.44 -4.68 16.16
N ALA A 62 1.15 -5.92 15.72
CA ALA A 62 2.19 -6.91 15.43
C ALA A 62 3.09 -6.47 14.26
N ALA A 63 2.51 -5.90 13.19
CA ALA A 63 3.28 -5.33 12.08
C ALA A 63 4.20 -4.20 12.57
N ALA A 64 3.69 -3.29 13.40
CA ALA A 64 4.48 -2.21 13.98
C ALA A 64 5.60 -2.75 14.90
N ALA A 65 5.30 -3.76 15.73
CA ALA A 65 6.27 -4.36 16.64
C ALA A 65 7.46 -5.02 15.92
N VAL A 66 7.25 -5.53 14.69
CA VAL A 66 8.33 -6.09 13.87
C VAL A 66 9.01 -5.04 12.98
N GLY A 67 8.72 -3.75 13.18
CA GLY A 67 9.37 -2.64 12.50
C GLY A 67 8.80 -2.30 11.12
N LEU A 68 7.57 -2.73 10.80
CA LEU A 68 6.86 -2.24 9.62
C LEU A 68 6.24 -0.88 9.93
N GLY A 69 6.58 0.13 9.13
CA GLY A 69 6.06 1.50 9.26
C GLY A 69 4.84 1.78 8.38
N ASP A 70 4.51 0.89 7.43
CA ASP A 70 3.45 1.09 6.45
C ASP A 70 2.35 0.04 6.61
N VAL A 71 1.11 0.49 6.80
CA VAL A 71 -0.07 -0.36 6.93
C VAL A 71 -1.14 0.04 5.93
N GLY A 72 -1.87 -0.95 5.38
CA GLY A 72 -2.82 -0.72 4.30
C GLY A 72 -4.22 -1.26 4.56
N GLU A 73 -5.22 -0.42 4.27
CA GLU A 73 -6.64 -0.71 4.41
C GLU A 73 -7.40 -0.51 3.09
N ASN A 74 -8.47 -1.27 2.90
CA ASN A 74 -9.34 -1.11 1.74
C ASN A 74 -10.69 -0.46 2.08
N TYR A 75 -11.04 -0.42 3.36
CA TYR A 75 -12.33 0.07 3.84
C TYR A 75 -12.12 1.27 4.77
N VAL A 76 -12.79 2.38 4.49
CA VAL A 76 -12.61 3.61 5.26
C VAL A 76 -13.02 3.44 6.72
N ASP A 77 -14.04 2.64 6.99
CA ASP A 77 -14.52 2.40 8.35
C ASP A 77 -13.48 1.64 9.19
N GLU A 78 -12.77 0.67 8.58
CA GLU A 78 -11.64 -0.01 9.22
C GLU A 78 -10.47 0.92 9.45
N LEU A 79 -10.11 1.73 8.43
CA LEU A 79 -9.01 2.69 8.51
C LEU A 79 -9.23 3.69 9.65
N GLU A 80 -10.40 4.33 9.72
CA GLU A 80 -10.75 5.27 10.78
C GLU A 80 -10.72 4.62 12.16
N SER A 81 -11.38 3.47 12.29
CA SER A 81 -11.47 2.75 13.56
C SER A 81 -10.11 2.33 14.10
N LYS A 82 -9.23 1.81 13.23
CA LYS A 82 -7.90 1.34 13.63
C LYS A 82 -6.97 2.53 13.94
N ARG A 83 -6.95 3.55 13.08
CA ARG A 83 -6.13 4.75 13.28
C ARG A 83 -6.49 5.49 14.57
N ALA A 84 -7.79 5.63 14.88
CA ALA A 84 -8.25 6.28 16.11
C ALA A 84 -7.80 5.57 17.39
N ARG A 85 -7.53 4.25 17.32
CA ARG A 85 -7.10 3.44 18.46
C ARG A 85 -5.58 3.34 18.61
N ILE A 86 -4.83 3.80 17.62
CA ILE A 86 -3.37 3.78 17.61
C ILE A 86 -2.86 5.20 17.67
N SER A 87 -2.38 5.63 18.83
CA SER A 87 -1.83 6.97 19.05
C SER A 87 -0.41 7.16 18.50
N SER A 88 0.17 6.13 17.87
CA SER A 88 1.52 6.22 17.31
C SER A 88 1.56 7.07 16.05
N THR A 89 2.48 8.02 16.03
CA THR A 89 2.76 8.87 14.87
C THR A 89 3.69 8.22 13.86
N THR A 90 4.19 7.01 14.13
CA THR A 90 5.19 6.35 13.28
C THR A 90 4.61 5.49 12.18
N LEU A 91 3.31 5.13 12.24
CA LEU A 91 2.64 4.36 11.20
C LEU A 91 2.12 5.27 10.10
N ARG A 92 2.44 4.91 8.87
CA ARG A 92 1.93 5.51 7.65
C ARG A 92 0.76 4.69 7.14
N TRP A 93 -0.40 5.30 7.04
CA TRP A 93 -1.65 4.63 6.69
C TRP A 93 -1.98 4.78 5.22
N HIS A 94 -2.06 3.66 4.52
CA HIS A 94 -2.41 3.59 3.10
C HIS A 94 -3.89 3.22 2.94
N TYR A 95 -4.63 4.02 2.19
CA TYR A 95 -5.92 3.62 1.66
C TYR A 95 -5.73 3.00 0.28
N LEU A 96 -6.04 1.71 0.15
CA LEU A 96 -5.78 0.90 -1.05
C LEU A 96 -7.07 0.49 -1.79
N GLY A 97 -8.24 0.85 -1.24
CA GLY A 97 -9.54 0.51 -1.81
C GLY A 97 -9.96 1.41 -2.97
N ALA A 98 -10.99 0.99 -3.69
CA ALA A 98 -11.64 1.84 -4.68
C ALA A 98 -12.27 3.07 -4.01
N LEU A 99 -12.07 4.24 -4.61
CA LEU A 99 -12.58 5.49 -4.07
C LEU A 99 -14.07 5.68 -4.40
N GLN A 100 -14.88 5.79 -3.36
CA GLN A 100 -16.25 6.25 -3.46
C GLN A 100 -16.28 7.75 -3.16
N THR A 101 -16.84 8.55 -4.05
CA THR A 101 -16.78 10.02 -3.99
C THR A 101 -17.28 10.60 -2.66
N ASN A 102 -18.32 9.99 -2.07
CA ASN A 102 -18.88 10.40 -0.78
C ASN A 102 -18.00 10.02 0.43
N LYS A 103 -17.00 9.15 0.25
CA LYS A 103 -16.07 8.72 1.32
C LYS A 103 -14.73 9.44 1.27
N ILE A 104 -14.41 10.17 0.21
CA ILE A 104 -13.09 10.79 -0.01
C ILE A 104 -12.71 11.72 1.16
N ALA A 105 -13.63 12.56 1.63
CA ALA A 105 -13.34 13.47 2.73
C ALA A 105 -12.96 12.74 4.04
N ARG A 106 -13.52 11.56 4.28
CA ARG A 106 -13.14 10.71 5.42
C ARG A 106 -11.76 10.08 5.20
N ILE A 107 -11.51 9.59 3.98
CA ILE A 107 -10.21 9.00 3.62
C ILE A 107 -9.09 10.03 3.78
N CYS A 108 -9.28 11.26 3.28
CA CYS A 108 -8.29 12.33 3.38
C CYS A 108 -7.92 12.70 4.84
N LYS A 109 -8.81 12.47 5.81
CA LYS A 109 -8.56 12.75 7.23
C LYS A 109 -7.70 11.68 7.90
N CYS A 110 -7.66 10.47 7.34
CA CYS A 110 -7.05 9.32 8.00
C CYS A 110 -6.10 8.51 7.13
N ALA A 111 -5.83 8.88 5.89
CA ALA A 111 -4.84 8.27 5.04
C ALA A 111 -3.64 9.20 4.84
N ASP A 112 -2.44 8.66 4.97
CA ASP A 112 -1.19 9.34 4.63
C ASP A 112 -0.79 9.05 3.17
N VAL A 113 -1.33 7.95 2.61
CA VAL A 113 -1.20 7.57 1.19
C VAL A 113 -2.58 7.16 0.67
N ILE A 114 -2.98 7.70 -0.45
CA ILE A 114 -4.22 7.36 -1.16
C ILE A 114 -3.84 6.69 -2.48
N GLY A 115 -3.87 5.37 -2.49
CA GLY A 115 -3.73 4.55 -3.68
C GLY A 115 -5.10 4.29 -4.31
N GLY A 116 -5.24 3.92 -5.51
CA GLY A 116 -6.53 3.58 -6.13
C GLY A 116 -7.26 4.75 -6.77
N VAL A 117 -6.59 5.89 -6.93
CA VAL A 117 -7.13 7.05 -7.66
C VAL A 117 -7.13 6.75 -9.16
N SER A 118 -8.29 6.86 -9.79
CA SER A 118 -8.47 6.44 -11.18
C SER A 118 -9.34 7.39 -12.03
N ARG A 119 -9.87 8.47 -11.44
CA ARG A 119 -10.79 9.39 -12.12
C ARG A 119 -10.52 10.84 -11.74
N VAL A 120 -10.70 11.76 -12.70
CA VAL A 120 -10.56 13.20 -12.49
C VAL A 120 -11.39 13.70 -11.29
N ARG A 121 -12.63 13.26 -11.18
CA ARG A 121 -13.51 13.64 -10.07
C ARG A 121 -12.96 13.25 -8.68
N GLU A 122 -12.18 12.17 -8.60
CA GLU A 122 -11.52 11.76 -7.36
C GLU A 122 -10.41 12.75 -6.99
N LEU A 123 -9.58 13.13 -7.96
CA LEU A 123 -8.53 14.14 -7.77
C LEU A 123 -9.09 15.47 -7.30
N GLU A 124 -10.17 15.94 -7.92
CA GLU A 124 -10.84 17.19 -7.52
C GLU A 124 -11.40 17.13 -6.09
N ARG A 125 -11.95 15.99 -5.70
CA ARG A 125 -12.45 15.78 -4.34
C ARG A 125 -11.33 15.69 -3.33
N ILE A 126 -10.20 15.08 -3.67
CA ILE A 126 -9.02 15.02 -2.80
C ILE A 126 -8.43 16.41 -2.64
N ALA A 127 -8.29 17.18 -3.72
CA ALA A 127 -7.77 18.55 -3.67
C ALA A 127 -8.63 19.46 -2.78
N ALA A 128 -9.95 19.31 -2.84
CA ALA A 128 -10.88 20.05 -1.98
C ALA A 128 -10.75 19.71 -0.48
N CYS A 129 -10.04 18.63 -0.14
CA CYS A 129 -9.78 18.27 1.26
C CYS A 129 -8.52 18.94 1.83
N HIS A 130 -7.69 19.60 1.01
CA HIS A 130 -6.41 20.21 1.41
C HIS A 130 -5.52 19.23 2.19
N THR A 131 -5.44 17.98 1.72
CA THR A 131 -4.64 16.94 2.37
C THR A 131 -3.21 16.92 1.83
N GLU A 132 -2.24 16.60 2.70
CA GLU A 132 -0.84 16.36 2.34
C GLU A 132 -0.57 14.90 1.91
N ALA A 133 -1.62 14.08 1.84
CA ALA A 133 -1.49 12.67 1.51
C ALA A 133 -0.78 12.46 0.16
N VAL A 134 0.09 11.47 0.13
CA VAL A 134 0.71 11.00 -1.11
C VAL A 134 -0.35 10.32 -1.99
N ILE A 135 -0.34 10.62 -3.28
CA ILE A 135 -1.29 10.08 -4.25
C ILE A 135 -0.60 9.09 -5.17
N TYR A 136 -1.21 7.91 -5.35
CA TYR A 136 -0.89 7.00 -6.45
C TYR A 136 -2.08 6.88 -7.39
N LEU A 137 -1.84 7.04 -8.68
CA LEU A 137 -2.84 6.73 -9.70
C LEU A 137 -2.85 5.22 -9.92
N GLN A 138 -4.03 4.63 -9.89
CA GLN A 138 -4.17 3.20 -10.17
C GLN A 138 -4.42 2.96 -11.65
N VAL A 139 -3.59 2.09 -12.24
CA VAL A 139 -3.70 1.66 -13.64
C VAL A 139 -4.33 0.28 -13.70
N ASP A 140 -5.27 0.08 -14.61
CA ASP A 140 -5.82 -1.23 -14.97
C ASP A 140 -5.50 -1.58 -16.42
N PHE A 141 -4.77 -2.67 -16.63
CA PHE A 141 -4.39 -3.17 -17.95
C PHE A 141 -5.35 -4.23 -18.48
N THR A 142 -6.35 -4.62 -17.70
CA THR A 142 -7.26 -5.71 -18.08
C THR A 142 -8.48 -5.21 -18.86
N GLY A 143 -8.93 -4.00 -18.59
CA GLY A 143 -10.19 -3.47 -19.10
C GLY A 143 -11.43 -4.23 -18.63
N ALA A 144 -11.28 -5.13 -17.64
CA ALA A 144 -12.36 -5.97 -17.17
C ALA A 144 -13.35 -5.18 -16.31
N ASN A 145 -14.63 -5.42 -16.52
CA ASN A 145 -15.69 -4.81 -15.73
C ASN A 145 -15.54 -5.11 -14.23
N GLY A 146 -15.74 -4.10 -13.40
CA GLY A 146 -15.70 -4.23 -11.94
C GLY A 146 -14.30 -4.14 -11.33
N ARG A 147 -13.24 -4.01 -12.13
CA ARG A 147 -11.90 -3.69 -11.63
C ARG A 147 -11.73 -2.19 -11.44
N ASN A 148 -10.99 -1.83 -10.39
CA ASN A 148 -10.62 -0.44 -10.17
C ASN A 148 -9.31 -0.15 -10.92
N GLY A 149 -9.19 1.08 -11.42
CA GLY A 149 -8.03 1.57 -12.14
C GLY A 149 -8.44 2.35 -13.38
N ALA A 150 -7.59 3.26 -13.81
CA ALA A 150 -7.74 4.00 -15.04
C ALA A 150 -7.13 3.21 -16.20
N SER A 151 -7.66 3.40 -17.42
CA SER A 151 -7.01 2.88 -18.63
C SER A 151 -5.60 3.48 -18.77
N PRO A 152 -4.59 2.73 -19.25
CA PRO A 152 -3.27 3.25 -19.51
C PRO A 152 -3.27 4.53 -20.36
N SER A 153 -4.20 4.63 -21.31
CA SER A 153 -4.33 5.78 -22.21
C SER A 153 -4.80 7.08 -21.53
N THR A 154 -5.35 7.00 -20.32
CA THR A 154 -5.85 8.18 -19.57
C THR A 154 -4.92 8.59 -18.42
N ILE A 155 -3.85 7.86 -18.18
CA ILE A 155 -2.94 8.12 -17.04
C ILE A 155 -2.22 9.47 -17.20
N ASP A 156 -1.80 9.85 -18.41
CA ASP A 156 -1.15 11.13 -18.66
C ASP A 156 -2.06 12.30 -18.31
N GLU A 157 -3.33 12.23 -18.70
CA GLU A 157 -4.34 13.26 -18.38
C GLU A 157 -4.56 13.33 -16.86
N LEU A 158 -4.69 12.19 -16.18
CA LEU A 158 -4.86 12.16 -14.74
C LEU A 158 -3.64 12.71 -14.00
N ALA A 159 -2.43 12.40 -14.46
CA ALA A 159 -1.20 12.92 -13.88
C ALA A 159 -1.08 14.45 -14.08
N ALA A 160 -1.40 14.94 -15.28
CA ALA A 160 -1.45 16.37 -15.55
C ALA A 160 -2.48 17.08 -14.66
N ARG A 161 -3.66 16.48 -14.50
CA ARG A 161 -4.71 17.01 -13.62
C ARG A 161 -4.29 17.03 -12.16
N ALA A 162 -3.69 15.94 -11.66
CA ALA A 162 -3.18 15.88 -10.28
C ALA A 162 -2.16 16.99 -10.01
N ARG A 163 -1.23 17.22 -10.95
CA ARG A 163 -0.23 18.30 -10.85
C ARG A 163 -0.87 19.69 -10.89
N SER A 164 -1.85 19.91 -11.77
CA SER A 164 -2.57 21.19 -11.85
C SER A 164 -3.38 21.52 -10.58
N LEU A 165 -3.73 20.50 -9.82
CA LEU A 165 -4.39 20.60 -8.51
C LEU A 165 -3.39 20.63 -7.35
N GLU A 166 -2.09 20.68 -7.61
CA GLU A 166 -1.00 20.70 -6.63
C GLU A 166 -1.04 19.51 -5.66
N LEU A 167 -1.60 18.37 -6.11
CA LEU A 167 -1.61 17.15 -5.32
C LEU A 167 -0.22 16.50 -5.26
N ASN A 168 0.11 15.89 -4.14
CA ASN A 168 1.38 15.20 -3.93
C ASN A 168 1.42 13.86 -4.68
N LEU A 169 1.40 13.92 -6.01
CA LEU A 169 1.49 12.76 -6.89
C LEU A 169 2.90 12.18 -6.88
N ARG A 170 3.07 10.95 -6.40
CA ARG A 170 4.38 10.30 -6.25
C ARG A 170 4.55 9.04 -7.09
N GLY A 171 3.47 8.38 -7.46
CA GLY A 171 3.60 7.08 -8.10
C GLY A 171 2.36 6.54 -8.78
N LEU A 172 2.55 5.33 -9.30
CA LEU A 172 1.49 4.50 -9.86
C LEU A 172 1.25 3.27 -9.00
N MET A 173 0.02 2.81 -8.94
CA MET A 173 -0.39 1.55 -8.35
C MET A 173 -0.95 0.62 -9.43
N CYS A 174 -0.55 -0.65 -9.42
CA CYS A 174 -1.10 -1.67 -10.29
C CYS A 174 -1.47 -2.94 -9.52
N VAL A 175 -2.58 -3.56 -9.91
CA VAL A 175 -2.97 -4.91 -9.50
C VAL A 175 -3.10 -5.73 -10.77
N ALA A 176 -2.18 -6.67 -11.00
CA ALA A 176 -2.19 -7.50 -12.20
C ALA A 176 -3.37 -8.48 -12.22
N ALA A 177 -3.71 -8.97 -13.39
CA ALA A 177 -4.55 -10.16 -13.51
C ALA A 177 -3.78 -11.40 -13.02
N PRO A 178 -4.48 -12.47 -12.60
CA PRO A 178 -3.82 -13.71 -12.21
C PRO A 178 -2.98 -14.31 -13.35
N GLY A 179 -1.83 -14.86 -13.00
CA GLY A 179 -0.91 -15.52 -13.92
C GLY A 179 0.38 -14.74 -14.16
N GLU A 180 1.47 -15.47 -14.32
CA GLU A 180 2.82 -14.91 -14.44
C GLU A 180 2.95 -13.95 -15.63
N GLN A 181 2.49 -14.36 -16.80
CA GLN A 181 2.60 -13.55 -18.02
C GLN A 181 1.83 -12.23 -17.87
N ALA A 182 0.60 -12.26 -17.34
CA ALA A 182 -0.21 -11.07 -17.12
C ALA A 182 0.43 -10.12 -16.09
N ALA A 183 1.05 -10.66 -15.04
CA ALA A 183 1.78 -9.88 -14.05
C ALA A 183 3.01 -9.21 -14.69
N ARG A 184 3.81 -9.93 -15.47
CA ARG A 184 4.99 -9.37 -16.14
C ARG A 184 4.62 -8.26 -17.11
N GLU A 185 3.58 -8.44 -17.91
CA GLU A 185 3.10 -7.42 -18.86
C GLU A 185 2.62 -6.15 -18.12
N ALA A 186 1.74 -6.31 -17.11
CA ALA A 186 1.18 -5.21 -16.36
C ALA A 186 2.25 -4.43 -15.57
N PHE A 187 3.16 -5.11 -14.87
CA PHE A 187 4.19 -4.46 -14.09
C PHE A 187 5.25 -3.79 -14.94
N SER A 188 5.67 -4.43 -16.05
CA SER A 188 6.57 -3.79 -17.02
C SER A 188 5.95 -2.53 -17.64
N ALA A 189 4.67 -2.58 -17.99
CA ALA A 189 3.96 -1.42 -18.52
C ALA A 189 3.80 -0.31 -17.46
N THR A 190 3.52 -0.67 -16.20
CA THR A 190 3.45 0.29 -15.08
C THR A 190 4.78 1.01 -14.88
N THR A 191 5.90 0.28 -14.92
CA THR A 191 7.24 0.85 -14.79
C THR A 191 7.52 1.85 -15.89
N ARG A 192 7.27 1.48 -17.16
CA ARG A 192 7.45 2.40 -18.29
C ARG A 192 6.60 3.67 -18.20
N LEU A 193 5.34 3.54 -17.76
CA LEU A 193 4.45 4.70 -17.55
C LEU A 193 4.96 5.59 -16.41
N ALA A 194 5.39 5.01 -15.30
CA ALA A 194 5.94 5.77 -14.19
C ALA A 194 7.20 6.53 -14.60
N ASP A 195 8.11 5.88 -15.35
CA ASP A 195 9.33 6.50 -15.86
C ASP A 195 9.02 7.66 -16.82
N ALA A 196 8.09 7.46 -17.75
CA ALA A 196 7.66 8.49 -18.71
C ALA A 196 7.05 9.72 -18.00
N LEU A 197 6.37 9.50 -16.87
CA LEU A 197 5.80 10.55 -16.04
C LEU A 197 6.77 11.15 -15.03
N GLY A 198 8.00 10.64 -14.91
CA GLY A 198 8.95 11.05 -13.88
C GLY A 198 8.48 10.74 -12.46
N LEU A 199 7.72 9.65 -12.28
CA LEU A 199 7.24 9.18 -10.99
C LEU A 199 8.17 8.11 -10.42
N GLU A 200 8.62 8.31 -9.18
CA GLU A 200 9.62 7.44 -8.55
C GLU A 200 9.02 6.20 -7.91
N GLU A 201 7.73 6.26 -7.52
CA GLU A 201 7.11 5.21 -6.72
C GLU A 201 6.21 4.30 -7.57
N ARG A 202 6.35 2.99 -7.37
CA ARG A 202 5.62 1.94 -8.07
C ARG A 202 5.10 0.94 -7.04
N SER A 203 3.81 1.05 -6.73
CA SER A 203 3.12 0.15 -5.80
C SER A 203 2.58 -1.04 -6.58
N MET A 204 3.39 -2.09 -6.69
CA MET A 204 3.12 -3.32 -7.46
C MET A 204 3.53 -4.53 -6.66
N GLY A 205 2.84 -5.65 -6.87
CA GLY A 205 3.14 -6.92 -6.22
C GLY A 205 2.41 -7.14 -4.91
N MET A 206 1.92 -8.37 -4.81
CA MET A 206 1.25 -8.94 -3.65
C MET A 206 1.89 -10.31 -3.33
N THR A 207 1.26 -11.12 -2.51
CA THR A 207 1.82 -12.40 -2.05
C THR A 207 2.27 -13.33 -3.20
N GLU A 208 1.52 -13.37 -4.31
CA GLU A 208 1.71 -14.37 -5.37
C GLU A 208 2.60 -13.88 -6.52
N ASP A 209 2.72 -12.60 -6.72
CA ASP A 209 3.43 -11.95 -7.83
C ASP A 209 4.54 -11.00 -7.35
N LEU A 210 4.98 -11.15 -6.09
CA LEU A 210 5.94 -10.28 -5.42
C LEU A 210 7.29 -10.26 -6.12
N GLU A 211 7.83 -11.43 -6.47
CA GLU A 211 9.14 -11.55 -7.14
C GLU A 211 9.10 -10.85 -8.50
N ILE A 212 8.07 -11.11 -9.29
CA ILE A 212 7.90 -10.50 -10.61
C ILE A 212 7.81 -8.96 -10.49
N ALA A 213 7.08 -8.47 -9.50
CA ALA A 213 6.98 -7.04 -9.25
C ALA A 213 8.34 -6.43 -8.87
N CYS A 214 9.12 -7.11 -8.02
CA CYS A 214 10.45 -6.68 -7.61
C CYS A 214 11.46 -6.70 -8.77
N GLU A 215 11.47 -7.75 -9.57
CA GLU A 215 12.27 -7.84 -10.80
C GLU A 215 12.00 -6.68 -11.76
N LEU A 216 10.75 -6.23 -11.81
CA LEU A 216 10.28 -5.19 -12.73
C LEU A 216 10.24 -3.79 -12.09
N GLY A 217 10.92 -3.60 -10.96
CA GLY A 217 11.18 -2.29 -10.39
C GLY A 217 10.11 -1.77 -9.43
N SER A 218 9.37 -2.66 -8.77
CA SER A 218 8.50 -2.26 -7.65
C SER A 218 9.30 -1.57 -6.56
N THR A 219 8.79 -0.46 -6.06
CA THR A 219 9.32 0.24 -4.88
C THR A 219 8.48 0.01 -3.63
N GLU A 220 7.32 -0.64 -3.81
CA GLU A 220 6.37 -0.91 -2.73
C GLU A 220 5.57 -2.18 -3.04
N VAL A 221 5.65 -3.17 -2.15
CA VAL A 221 4.85 -4.40 -2.22
C VAL A 221 3.78 -4.41 -1.13
N ARG A 222 2.58 -4.92 -1.46
CA ARG A 222 1.42 -4.95 -0.57
C ARG A 222 1.11 -6.37 -0.13
N VAL A 223 1.48 -6.74 1.07
CA VAL A 223 1.36 -8.11 1.57
C VAL A 223 0.43 -8.20 2.78
N GLY A 224 -0.54 -9.11 2.71
CA GLY A 224 -1.46 -9.43 3.80
C GLY A 224 -1.32 -10.91 4.18
N ARG A 225 -1.76 -11.83 3.33
CA ARG A 225 -1.71 -13.28 3.60
C ARG A 225 -0.30 -13.80 3.89
N ALA A 226 0.71 -13.27 3.23
CA ALA A 226 2.09 -13.67 3.48
C ALA A 226 2.57 -13.25 4.88
N LEU A 227 2.03 -12.20 5.49
CA LEU A 227 2.39 -11.76 6.84
C LEU A 227 1.52 -12.39 7.91
N PHE A 228 0.20 -12.39 7.73
CA PHE A 228 -0.76 -12.72 8.79
C PHE A 228 -1.39 -14.11 8.65
N GLY A 229 -1.19 -14.77 7.52
CA GLY A 229 -1.84 -16.05 7.21
C GLY A 229 -3.23 -15.86 6.55
N PRO A 230 -3.99 -16.94 6.41
CA PRO A 230 -5.33 -16.89 5.87
C PRO A 230 -6.28 -16.12 6.80
N ARG A 231 -7.25 -15.43 6.20
CA ARG A 231 -8.29 -14.73 6.96
C ARG A 231 -9.20 -15.75 7.62
N VAL A 232 -9.52 -15.55 8.89
CA VAL A 232 -10.56 -16.32 9.57
C VAL A 232 -11.91 -15.75 9.09
N SER A 233 -12.67 -16.55 8.37
CA SER A 233 -14.03 -16.17 7.98
C SER A 233 -14.92 -16.06 9.23
N PRO A 234 -15.82 -15.07 9.32
CA PRO A 234 -16.72 -14.92 10.47
C PRO A 234 -17.61 -16.14 10.76
N SER A 235 -17.78 -17.05 9.79
CA SER A 235 -18.57 -18.28 9.90
C SER A 235 -17.89 -19.42 10.69
N THR A 236 -16.68 -19.24 11.22
CA THR A 236 -15.97 -20.30 11.96
C THR A 236 -16.04 -20.09 13.49
N LEU A 237 -16.74 -19.06 13.94
CA LEU A 237 -16.95 -18.72 15.37
C LEU A 237 -18.42 -18.86 15.80
N ALA A 238 -19.19 -19.74 15.16
CA ALA A 238 -20.55 -20.11 15.57
C ALA A 238 -20.56 -21.50 16.18
#